data_927b13a786362e3a42fcc1dce2edbd91
#
_entry.id   927b13a786362e3a42fcc1dce2edbd91
#
_cell.length_a   1.000
_cell.length_b   1.000
_cell.length_c   1.000
_cell.angle_alpha   90.00
_cell.angle_beta   90.00
_cell.angle_gamma   90.00
#
_symmetry.space_group_name_H-M   'P 1'
#
loop_
_entity.id
_entity.type
_entity.pdbx_description
1 polymer ?
#
loop_
_entity_poly.entity_id
_entity_poly.type
_entity_poly.pdbx_seq_one_letter_code
_entity_poly.pdbx_strand_id
1 'polypeptide(L)'
;MPVVTTAQRKAFDRDGYVVVSGLLSADELDRLGAAVDDAVAARTARDRRTLAEKSRYEQSFQQCINLWEDHPGVRPLTFHQGIAGAAATLLDVAALRLWHDQALYKEPGGRLTDAHQDQGYWPIRESDTITAWVPLDGSTLDGGAMGYIAGSHRFGVRKFVDIFSGEPEDLLAAPEVRGAEPMFVEVPRGGVAFHHGLTFHVAKPNRTPLTRRVHTMIFFRDGCTRAAGGFHPSVDRAGIEAGQPIASTATPIAWPRASGDLPEPPPPLAERLWGWPPPRQSGVR
;
A
#
# COMPACT_ATOMS: atom_id res chain seq x y z
N MET A 1 -16.08 -13.87 -16.36
CA MET A 1 -14.85 -13.64 -17.14
C MET A 1 -13.69 -13.58 -16.15
N PRO A 2 -12.45 -13.92 -16.54
CA PRO A 2 -11.32 -13.74 -15.62
C PRO A 2 -11.20 -12.26 -15.24
N VAL A 3 -10.97 -12.00 -13.97
CA VAL A 3 -10.85 -10.64 -13.40
C VAL A 3 -9.63 -9.90 -13.99
N VAL A 4 -8.58 -10.64 -14.37
CA VAL A 4 -7.36 -10.15 -15.02
C VAL A 4 -7.21 -10.83 -16.38
N THR A 5 -7.00 -10.06 -17.43
CA THR A 5 -6.75 -10.60 -18.77
C THR A 5 -5.31 -11.07 -18.92
N THR A 6 -5.06 -11.95 -19.88
CA THR A 6 -3.69 -12.39 -20.23
C THR A 6 -2.80 -11.20 -20.62
N ALA A 7 -3.35 -10.19 -21.30
CA ALA A 7 -2.59 -8.99 -21.65
C ALA A 7 -2.17 -8.17 -20.42
N GLN A 8 -3.06 -8.02 -19.44
CA GLN A 8 -2.76 -7.33 -18.19
C GLN A 8 -1.69 -8.08 -17.37
N ARG A 9 -1.78 -9.42 -17.30
CA ARG A 9 -0.76 -10.23 -16.65
C ARG A 9 0.61 -10.05 -17.31
N LYS A 10 0.69 -10.16 -18.63
CA LYS A 10 1.94 -9.93 -19.37
C LYS A 10 2.49 -8.51 -19.19
N ALA A 11 1.61 -7.50 -19.09
CA ALA A 11 2.02 -6.13 -18.80
C ALA A 11 2.62 -6.02 -17.38
N PHE A 12 1.98 -6.63 -16.38
CA PHE A 12 2.51 -6.67 -15.01
C PHE A 12 3.86 -7.37 -14.93
N ASP A 13 4.01 -8.53 -15.59
CA ASP A 13 5.28 -9.27 -15.64
C ASP A 13 6.39 -8.46 -16.32
N ARG A 14 6.06 -7.67 -17.35
CA ARG A 14 7.01 -6.83 -18.06
C ARG A 14 7.37 -5.55 -17.31
N ASP A 15 6.37 -4.85 -16.79
CA ASP A 15 6.50 -3.47 -16.32
C ASP A 15 6.55 -3.38 -14.78
N GLY A 16 6.07 -4.40 -14.06
CA GLY A 16 5.96 -4.41 -12.61
C GLY A 16 4.73 -3.67 -12.07
N TYR A 17 3.86 -3.18 -12.95
CA TYR A 17 2.59 -2.55 -12.57
C TYR A 17 1.53 -2.70 -13.66
N VAL A 18 0.28 -2.56 -13.28
CA VAL A 18 -0.87 -2.55 -14.20
C VAL A 18 -2.09 -1.89 -13.56
N VAL A 19 -2.93 -1.25 -14.37
CA VAL A 19 -4.25 -0.78 -13.95
C VAL A 19 -5.31 -1.76 -14.43
N VAL A 20 -6.14 -2.25 -13.51
CA VAL A 20 -7.29 -3.10 -13.80
C VAL A 20 -8.56 -2.29 -13.51
N SER A 21 -9.32 -1.98 -14.54
CA SER A 21 -10.55 -1.19 -14.42
C SER A 21 -11.75 -2.05 -14.05
N GLY A 22 -12.74 -1.46 -13.36
CA GLY A 22 -14.05 -2.10 -13.15
C GLY A 22 -14.02 -3.26 -12.15
N LEU A 23 -13.07 -3.26 -11.20
CA LEU A 23 -13.02 -4.25 -10.12
C LEU A 23 -14.06 -3.98 -9.02
N LEU A 24 -14.45 -2.72 -8.86
CA LEU A 24 -15.44 -2.27 -7.90
C LEU A 24 -16.54 -1.50 -8.64
N SER A 25 -17.79 -1.75 -8.30
CA SER A 25 -18.92 -0.95 -8.77
C SER A 25 -18.97 0.40 -8.05
N ALA A 26 -19.72 1.35 -8.60
CA ALA A 26 -19.93 2.65 -7.98
C ALA A 26 -20.56 2.53 -6.58
N ASP A 27 -21.58 1.68 -6.44
CA ASP A 27 -22.30 1.46 -5.17
C ASP A 27 -21.39 0.80 -4.12
N GLU A 28 -20.51 -0.13 -4.52
CA GLU A 28 -19.50 -0.70 -3.62
C GLU A 28 -18.54 0.37 -3.13
N LEU A 29 -18.03 1.20 -4.03
CA LEU A 29 -17.11 2.29 -3.66
C LEU A 29 -17.76 3.32 -2.76
N ASP A 30 -19.03 3.69 -2.99
CA ASP A 30 -19.73 4.63 -2.12
C ASP A 30 -19.84 4.08 -0.70
N ARG A 31 -20.27 2.82 -0.56
CA ARG A 31 -20.42 2.16 0.73
C ARG A 31 -19.09 1.88 1.42
N LEU A 32 -18.12 1.31 0.70
CA LEU A 32 -16.83 0.91 1.27
C LEU A 32 -15.94 2.13 1.51
N GLY A 33 -16.00 3.12 0.61
CA GLY A 33 -15.29 4.39 0.78
C GLY A 33 -15.76 5.18 1.99
N ALA A 34 -17.07 5.25 2.24
CA ALA A 34 -17.60 5.88 3.44
C ALA A 34 -17.07 5.22 4.72
N ALA A 35 -16.97 3.88 4.76
CA ALA A 35 -16.39 3.17 5.90
C ALA A 35 -14.89 3.49 6.12
N VAL A 36 -14.13 3.69 5.03
CA VAL A 36 -12.73 4.14 5.13
C VAL A 36 -12.66 5.58 5.63
N ASP A 37 -13.55 6.47 5.15
CA ASP A 37 -13.60 7.86 5.62
C ASP A 37 -13.91 7.93 7.12
N ASP A 38 -14.88 7.17 7.61
CA ASP A 38 -15.23 7.09 9.03
C ASP A 38 -14.02 6.61 9.85
N ALA A 39 -13.30 5.59 9.37
CA ALA A 39 -12.12 5.07 10.02
C ALA A 39 -10.99 6.09 10.08
N VAL A 40 -10.71 6.77 8.97
CA VAL A 40 -9.70 7.85 8.91
C VAL A 40 -10.09 8.99 9.83
N ALA A 41 -11.34 9.45 9.79
CA ALA A 41 -11.82 10.52 10.65
C ALA A 41 -11.68 10.17 12.14
N ALA A 42 -12.00 8.93 12.54
CA ALA A 42 -11.81 8.46 13.91
C ALA A 42 -10.33 8.46 14.34
N ARG A 43 -9.43 7.95 13.46
CA ARG A 43 -7.98 7.91 13.73
C ARG A 43 -7.34 9.29 13.83
N THR A 44 -7.85 10.26 13.09
CA THR A 44 -7.25 11.59 12.97
C THR A 44 -8.01 12.66 13.76
N ALA A 45 -9.03 12.27 14.50
CA ALA A 45 -9.93 13.19 15.23
C ALA A 45 -9.22 14.19 16.16
N ARG A 46 -8.02 13.86 16.66
CA ARG A 46 -7.22 14.70 17.56
C ARG A 46 -6.15 15.52 16.84
N ASP A 47 -5.85 15.24 15.58
CA ASP A 47 -4.87 16.02 14.81
C ASP A 47 -5.55 17.29 14.30
N ARG A 48 -5.07 18.43 14.76
CA ARG A 48 -5.56 19.77 14.38
C ARG A 48 -4.53 20.56 13.58
N ARG A 49 -3.40 19.93 13.24
CA ARG A 49 -2.34 20.56 12.47
C ARG A 49 -2.80 20.87 11.05
N THR A 50 -2.44 22.04 10.57
CA THR A 50 -2.53 22.37 9.15
C THR A 50 -1.49 21.57 8.35
N LEU A 51 -1.64 21.48 7.03
CA LEU A 51 -0.67 20.80 6.17
C LEU A 51 0.76 21.34 6.37
N ALA A 52 0.91 22.64 6.56
CA ALA A 52 2.22 23.29 6.76
C ALA A 52 2.88 22.94 8.10
N GLU A 53 2.10 22.54 9.10
CA GLU A 53 2.59 22.15 10.44
C GLU A 53 2.95 20.66 10.51
N LYS A 54 2.59 19.89 9.49
CA LYS A 54 2.92 18.45 9.39
C LYS A 54 4.36 18.25 8.98
N SER A 55 4.94 17.11 9.32
CA SER A 55 6.27 16.71 8.86
C SER A 55 6.31 16.60 7.32
N ARG A 56 7.50 16.64 6.72
CA ARG A 56 7.68 16.48 5.26
C ARG A 56 6.96 15.24 4.73
N TYR A 57 7.02 14.12 5.44
CA TYR A 57 6.33 12.89 5.09
C TYR A 57 4.80 13.07 5.14
N GLU A 58 4.28 13.58 6.26
CA GLU A 58 2.85 13.79 6.45
C GLU A 58 2.26 14.83 5.47
N GLN A 59 3.08 15.75 4.95
CA GLN A 59 2.69 16.66 3.87
C GLN A 59 2.49 15.94 2.53
N SER A 60 3.06 14.74 2.35
CA SER A 60 2.82 13.94 1.15
C SER A 60 1.44 13.26 1.18
N PHE A 61 1.04 12.76 2.33
CA PHE A 61 -0.29 12.20 2.60
C PHE A 61 -0.47 11.89 4.09
N GLN A 62 -1.69 11.94 4.55
CA GLN A 62 -2.10 11.41 5.84
C GLN A 62 -2.23 9.89 5.73
N GLN A 63 -1.53 9.16 6.59
CA GLN A 63 -1.50 7.70 6.58
C GLN A 63 -2.19 7.12 7.81
N CYS A 64 -3.08 6.14 7.59
CA CYS A 64 -3.69 5.35 8.65
C CYS A 64 -3.53 3.86 8.31
N ILE A 65 -2.70 3.15 9.07
CA ILE A 65 -2.36 1.73 8.84
C ILE A 65 -3.25 0.82 9.68
N ASN A 66 -3.50 -0.40 9.19
CA ASN A 66 -4.26 -1.46 9.88
C ASN A 66 -5.68 -1.02 10.29
N LEU A 67 -6.37 -0.30 9.42
CA LEU A 67 -7.75 0.10 9.67
C LEU A 67 -8.70 -1.11 9.79
N TRP A 68 -8.41 -2.20 9.09
CA TRP A 68 -9.20 -3.42 9.12
C TRP A 68 -9.30 -4.05 10.52
N GLU A 69 -8.33 -3.76 11.40
CA GLU A 69 -8.25 -4.38 12.72
C GLU A 69 -9.30 -3.82 13.68
N ASP A 70 -9.48 -2.53 13.71
CA ASP A 70 -10.35 -1.82 14.66
C ASP A 70 -11.57 -1.14 14.01
N HIS A 71 -11.67 -1.16 12.66
CA HIS A 71 -12.82 -0.64 11.93
C HIS A 71 -13.48 -1.74 11.09
N PRO A 72 -14.48 -2.48 11.63
CA PRO A 72 -15.10 -3.61 10.94
C PRO A 72 -15.66 -3.25 9.55
N GLY A 73 -16.13 -2.02 9.35
CA GLY A 73 -16.66 -1.54 8.06
C GLY A 73 -15.61 -1.48 6.94
N VAL A 74 -14.31 -1.43 7.28
CA VAL A 74 -13.21 -1.40 6.30
C VAL A 74 -12.87 -2.82 5.79
N ARG A 75 -13.09 -3.85 6.60
CA ARG A 75 -12.72 -5.25 6.28
C ARG A 75 -13.25 -5.74 4.92
N PRO A 76 -14.51 -5.45 4.51
CA PRO A 76 -15.00 -5.90 3.22
C PRO A 76 -14.20 -5.37 2.02
N LEU A 77 -13.58 -4.18 2.13
CA LEU A 77 -12.68 -3.66 1.10
C LEU A 77 -11.30 -4.30 1.21
N THR A 78 -10.73 -4.38 2.41
CA THR A 78 -9.40 -4.95 2.66
C THR A 78 -9.31 -6.42 2.21
N PHE A 79 -10.39 -7.20 2.40
CA PHE A 79 -10.47 -8.61 2.00
C PHE A 79 -11.35 -8.85 0.77
N HIS A 80 -11.47 -7.84 -0.10
CA HIS A 80 -12.30 -7.94 -1.30
C HIS A 80 -11.76 -9.00 -2.26
N GLN A 81 -12.53 -10.06 -2.50
CA GLN A 81 -12.06 -11.25 -3.22
C GLN A 81 -11.74 -10.98 -4.69
N GLY A 82 -12.43 -10.04 -5.34
CA GLY A 82 -12.08 -9.61 -6.70
C GLY A 82 -10.71 -8.96 -6.78
N ILE A 83 -10.35 -8.14 -5.79
CA ILE A 83 -9.05 -7.45 -5.73
C ILE A 83 -7.94 -8.44 -5.35
N ALA A 84 -8.13 -9.23 -4.28
CA ALA A 84 -7.14 -10.22 -3.83
C ALA A 84 -6.91 -11.32 -4.89
N GLY A 85 -7.97 -11.78 -5.57
CA GLY A 85 -7.84 -12.73 -6.67
C GLY A 85 -7.13 -12.16 -7.91
N ALA A 86 -7.35 -10.86 -8.21
CA ALA A 86 -6.58 -10.17 -9.25
C ALA A 86 -5.09 -10.12 -8.88
N ALA A 87 -4.77 -9.75 -7.64
CA ALA A 87 -3.40 -9.71 -7.14
C ALA A 87 -2.72 -11.09 -7.20
N ALA A 88 -3.41 -12.16 -6.79
CA ALA A 88 -2.92 -13.54 -6.87
C ALA A 88 -2.63 -13.98 -8.32
N THR A 89 -3.53 -13.61 -9.24
CA THR A 89 -3.37 -13.88 -10.68
C THR A 89 -2.16 -13.13 -11.26
N LEU A 90 -1.95 -11.88 -10.86
CA LEU A 90 -0.83 -11.05 -11.32
C LEU A 90 0.52 -11.61 -10.82
N LEU A 91 0.60 -12.03 -9.55
CA LEU A 91 1.80 -12.64 -8.97
C LEU A 91 2.00 -14.12 -9.36
N ASP A 92 1.04 -14.76 -10.03
CA ASP A 92 1.05 -16.20 -10.35
C ASP A 92 1.18 -17.10 -9.10
N VAL A 93 0.40 -16.83 -8.08
CA VAL A 93 0.45 -17.56 -6.81
C VAL A 93 -0.91 -18.15 -6.44
N ALA A 94 -0.90 -19.28 -5.73
CA ALA A 94 -2.12 -19.94 -5.31
C ALA A 94 -2.81 -19.26 -4.12
N ALA A 95 -2.04 -18.64 -3.23
CA ALA A 95 -2.56 -18.01 -2.03
C ALA A 95 -1.78 -16.74 -1.65
N LEU A 96 -2.52 -15.78 -1.11
CA LEU A 96 -1.99 -14.52 -0.60
C LEU A 96 -2.38 -14.30 0.86
N ARG A 97 -1.48 -13.67 1.61
CA ARG A 97 -1.74 -13.10 2.92
C ARG A 97 -1.78 -11.58 2.85
N LEU A 98 -2.56 -10.97 3.72
CA LEU A 98 -2.50 -9.53 3.96
C LEU A 98 -1.24 -9.21 4.78
N TRP A 99 -0.43 -8.26 4.31
CA TRP A 99 0.65 -7.67 5.10
C TRP A 99 0.12 -6.59 6.04
N HIS A 100 -0.56 -5.63 5.49
CA HIS A 100 -1.41 -4.63 6.14
C HIS A 100 -2.27 -3.89 5.10
N ASP A 101 -3.30 -3.21 5.56
CA ASP A 101 -3.98 -2.19 4.79
C ASP A 101 -3.55 -0.79 5.25
N GLN A 102 -3.83 0.21 4.44
CA GLN A 102 -3.64 1.60 4.83
C GLN A 102 -4.48 2.55 4.00
N ALA A 103 -5.02 3.58 4.64
CA ALA A 103 -5.55 4.74 3.94
C ALA A 103 -4.44 5.78 3.72
N LEU A 104 -4.39 6.33 2.52
CA LEU A 104 -3.42 7.36 2.09
C LEU A 104 -4.19 8.56 1.53
N TYR A 105 -4.46 9.55 2.38
CA TYR A 105 -5.22 10.74 2.02
C TYR A 105 -4.28 11.91 1.72
N LYS A 106 -4.22 12.32 0.45
CA LYS A 106 -3.41 13.45 0.01
C LYS A 106 -4.28 14.70 -0.07
N GLU A 107 -4.09 15.61 0.89
CA GLU A 107 -4.84 16.86 1.00
C GLU A 107 -4.58 17.79 -0.20
N PRO A 108 -5.44 18.79 -0.46
CA PRO A 108 -5.14 19.88 -1.39
C PRO A 108 -3.79 20.53 -1.05
N GLY A 109 -2.93 20.70 -2.06
CA GLY A 109 -1.57 21.21 -1.86
C GLY A 109 -0.58 20.17 -1.31
N GLY A 110 -1.03 18.93 -1.06
CA GLY A 110 -0.14 17.84 -0.62
C GLY A 110 1.02 17.65 -1.61
N ARG A 111 2.24 17.56 -1.06
CA ARG A 111 3.47 17.49 -1.86
C ARG A 111 3.60 16.16 -2.63
N LEU A 112 4.57 16.07 -3.53
CA LEU A 112 4.94 14.81 -4.17
C LEU A 112 5.33 13.77 -3.10
N THR A 113 5.12 12.50 -3.39
CA THR A 113 5.69 11.39 -2.64
C THR A 113 6.99 10.98 -3.32
N ASP A 114 8.09 10.97 -2.58
CA ASP A 114 9.42 10.69 -3.11
C ASP A 114 9.50 9.24 -3.64
N ALA A 115 10.38 9.00 -4.62
CA ALA A 115 10.55 7.70 -5.25
C ALA A 115 11.06 6.65 -4.25
N HIS A 116 10.41 5.47 -4.22
CA HIS A 116 10.77 4.38 -3.34
C HIS A 116 10.34 3.02 -3.89
N GLN A 117 10.74 1.96 -3.20
CA GLN A 117 10.23 0.59 -3.33
C GLN A 117 9.56 0.21 -2.03
N ASP A 118 8.35 -0.35 -2.09
CA ASP A 118 7.62 -0.79 -0.89
C ASP A 118 8.36 -1.91 -0.13
N GLN A 119 8.92 -2.86 -0.86
CA GLN A 119 9.62 -4.02 -0.29
C GLN A 119 10.74 -3.63 0.69
N GLY A 120 11.38 -2.48 0.49
CA GLY A 120 12.45 -1.99 1.36
C GLY A 120 12.01 -1.75 2.82
N TYR A 121 10.71 -1.57 3.06
CA TYR A 121 10.17 -1.32 4.40
C TYR A 121 9.72 -2.59 5.13
N TRP A 122 9.70 -3.73 4.43
CA TRP A 122 9.11 -4.95 4.96
C TRP A 122 10.16 -6.03 5.19
N PRO A 123 10.25 -6.62 6.39
CA PRO A 123 11.13 -7.76 6.64
C PRO A 123 10.53 -9.06 6.07
N ILE A 124 10.23 -9.07 4.76
CA ILE A 124 9.82 -10.24 3.97
C ILE A 124 11.00 -10.63 3.11
N ARG A 125 11.43 -11.89 3.19
CA ARG A 125 12.62 -12.37 2.49
C ARG A 125 12.40 -12.51 1.00
N GLU A 126 11.28 -13.12 0.62
CA GLU A 126 10.89 -13.35 -0.77
C GLU A 126 10.30 -12.06 -1.34
N SER A 127 10.39 -11.89 -2.65
CA SER A 127 9.91 -10.70 -3.34
C SER A 127 8.48 -10.81 -3.88
N ASP A 128 7.78 -11.88 -3.56
CA ASP A 128 6.41 -12.12 -4.02
C ASP A 128 5.42 -11.23 -3.25
N THR A 129 5.52 -9.93 -3.43
CA THR A 129 4.70 -8.89 -2.79
C THR A 129 4.05 -8.00 -3.81
N ILE A 130 2.83 -7.56 -3.54
CA ILE A 130 2.04 -6.72 -4.43
C ILE A 130 1.16 -5.76 -3.64
N THR A 131 1.14 -4.51 -4.06
CA THR A 131 0.25 -3.49 -3.53
C THR A 131 -0.93 -3.30 -4.48
N ALA A 132 -2.16 -3.41 -3.94
CA ALA A 132 -3.39 -3.00 -4.60
C ALA A 132 -3.74 -1.58 -4.14
N TRP A 133 -3.64 -0.61 -5.02
CA TRP A 133 -3.86 0.80 -4.77
C TRP A 133 -5.24 1.22 -5.32
N VAL A 134 -6.20 1.48 -4.43
CA VAL A 134 -7.62 1.73 -4.73
C VAL A 134 -7.94 3.20 -4.47
N PRO A 135 -7.97 4.05 -5.51
CA PRO A 135 -8.47 5.42 -5.36
C PRO A 135 -9.99 5.41 -5.26
N LEU A 136 -10.54 5.92 -4.16
CA LEU A 136 -11.98 5.86 -3.88
C LEU A 136 -12.81 6.71 -4.86
N ASP A 137 -12.20 7.76 -5.41
CA ASP A 137 -12.81 8.66 -6.40
C ASP A 137 -12.21 8.53 -7.81
N GLY A 138 -11.32 7.56 -8.01
CA GLY A 138 -10.40 7.58 -9.12
C GLY A 138 -9.18 8.46 -8.83
N SER A 139 -8.22 8.49 -9.75
CA SER A 139 -7.00 9.31 -9.62
C SER A 139 -6.63 9.93 -10.96
N THR A 140 -6.43 11.24 -10.95
CA THR A 140 -6.02 12.02 -12.11
C THR A 140 -4.58 12.53 -11.95
N LEU A 141 -3.98 12.98 -13.05
CA LEU A 141 -2.62 13.51 -13.03
C LEU A 141 -2.48 14.68 -12.05
N ASP A 142 -3.45 15.59 -12.00
CA ASP A 142 -3.43 16.73 -11.09
C ASP A 142 -3.84 16.38 -9.65
N GLY A 143 -4.57 15.27 -9.47
CA GLY A 143 -5.00 14.76 -8.16
C GLY A 143 -3.93 13.90 -7.45
N GLY A 144 -2.68 13.86 -7.94
CA GLY A 144 -1.62 13.11 -7.30
C GLY A 144 -1.53 11.66 -7.76
N ALA A 145 -1.63 11.42 -9.08
CA ALA A 145 -1.48 10.10 -9.69
C ALA A 145 -0.14 9.44 -9.35
N MET A 146 -0.15 8.11 -9.30
CA MET A 146 1.05 7.29 -9.18
C MET A 146 1.84 7.27 -10.48
N GLY A 147 3.16 7.31 -10.36
CA GLY A 147 4.09 7.12 -11.46
C GLY A 147 5.01 5.94 -11.17
N TYR A 148 5.28 5.13 -12.17
CA TYR A 148 6.05 3.89 -12.06
C TYR A 148 7.22 3.89 -13.04
N ILE A 149 8.38 3.38 -12.61
CA ILE A 149 9.48 3.08 -13.53
C ILE A 149 9.28 1.65 -14.05
N ALA A 150 8.87 1.54 -15.30
CA ALA A 150 8.58 0.27 -15.94
C ALA A 150 9.79 -0.68 -15.90
N GLY A 151 9.55 -1.94 -15.48
CA GLY A 151 10.56 -2.99 -15.40
C GLY A 151 11.52 -2.89 -14.22
N SER A 152 11.41 -1.85 -13.38
CA SER A 152 12.34 -1.62 -12.26
C SER A 152 12.29 -2.69 -11.17
N HIS A 153 11.19 -3.42 -11.04
CA HIS A 153 11.06 -4.55 -10.09
C HIS A 153 12.11 -5.65 -10.34
N ARG A 154 12.66 -5.75 -11.55
CA ARG A 154 13.69 -6.74 -11.91
C ARG A 154 15.07 -6.42 -11.36
N PHE A 155 15.30 -5.21 -10.87
CA PHE A 155 16.57 -4.83 -10.27
C PHE A 155 16.74 -5.32 -8.84
N GLY A 156 15.73 -6.01 -8.28
CA GLY A 156 15.73 -6.48 -6.90
C GLY A 156 15.59 -5.35 -5.88
N VAL A 157 15.78 -5.69 -4.61
CA VAL A 157 15.76 -4.71 -3.51
C VAL A 157 16.96 -3.78 -3.65
N ARG A 158 16.69 -2.50 -3.65
CA ARG A 158 17.72 -1.44 -3.65
C ARG A 158 17.90 -0.86 -2.25
N LYS A 159 18.80 0.10 -2.14
CA LYS A 159 19.03 0.79 -0.88
C LYS A 159 17.71 1.33 -0.33
N PHE A 160 17.50 1.10 0.95
CA PHE A 160 16.35 1.65 1.67
C PHE A 160 16.36 3.18 1.55
N VAL A 161 15.27 3.74 1.05
CA VAL A 161 15.05 5.18 0.99
C VAL A 161 14.18 5.57 2.17
N ASP A 162 14.74 6.32 3.11
CA ASP A 162 13.97 6.82 4.25
C ASP A 162 13.09 8.00 3.82
N ILE A 163 11.91 7.70 3.26
CA ILE A 163 10.94 8.74 2.89
C ILE A 163 10.34 9.46 4.11
N PHE A 164 10.57 8.96 5.31
CA PHE A 164 10.15 9.58 6.56
C PHE A 164 11.12 10.66 7.04
N SER A 165 12.38 10.62 6.59
CA SER A 165 13.39 11.63 6.92
C SER A 165 13.16 12.93 6.15
N GLY A 166 13.76 14.01 6.62
CA GLY A 166 13.63 15.32 5.99
C GLY A 166 14.23 15.43 4.58
N GLU A 167 15.19 14.57 4.24
CA GLU A 167 15.93 14.60 2.97
C GLU A 167 16.13 13.16 2.44
N PRO A 168 15.10 12.57 1.80
CA PRO A 168 15.23 11.26 1.20
C PRO A 168 16.22 11.32 0.02
N GLU A 169 17.01 10.25 -0.13
CA GLU A 169 17.83 10.08 -1.31
C GLU A 169 16.95 9.98 -2.57
N ASP A 170 17.40 10.57 -3.65
CA ASP A 170 16.75 10.43 -4.95
C ASP A 170 17.04 9.04 -5.52
N LEU A 171 16.09 8.12 -5.35
CA LEU A 171 16.20 6.77 -5.90
C LEU A 171 16.26 6.77 -7.44
N LEU A 172 15.71 7.80 -8.10
CA LEU A 172 15.77 7.92 -9.55
C LEU A 172 17.18 8.31 -10.06
N ALA A 173 18.06 8.76 -9.18
CA ALA A 173 19.48 8.97 -9.49
C ALA A 173 20.28 7.65 -9.52
N ALA A 174 19.71 6.52 -9.09
CA ALA A 174 20.37 5.22 -9.12
C ALA A 174 20.79 4.85 -10.57
N PRO A 175 22.00 4.29 -10.78
CA PRO A 175 22.52 4.01 -12.13
C PRO A 175 21.60 3.20 -13.02
N GLU A 176 20.85 2.26 -12.43
CA GLU A 176 19.95 1.32 -13.14
C GLU A 176 18.72 2.01 -13.74
N VAL A 177 18.32 3.13 -13.16
CA VAL A 177 17.13 3.89 -13.59
C VAL A 177 17.47 5.31 -14.06
N ARG A 178 18.77 5.64 -14.13
CA ARG A 178 19.21 6.98 -14.53
C ARG A 178 18.65 7.36 -15.89
N GLY A 179 17.90 8.45 -15.92
CA GLY A 179 17.24 8.94 -17.13
C GLY A 179 15.91 8.23 -17.46
N ALA A 180 15.46 7.29 -16.62
CA ALA A 180 14.13 6.73 -16.77
C ALA A 180 13.09 7.71 -16.19
N GLU A 181 12.07 8.01 -16.98
CA GLU A 181 10.97 8.86 -16.56
C GLU A 181 9.82 8.04 -15.99
N PRO A 182 9.25 8.44 -14.82
CA PRO A 182 8.09 7.76 -14.29
C PRO A 182 6.89 7.87 -15.21
N MET A 183 6.30 6.74 -15.56
CA MET A 183 5.03 6.68 -16.29
C MET A 183 3.89 6.93 -15.29
N PHE A 184 3.31 8.12 -15.32
CA PHE A 184 2.15 8.46 -14.49
C PHE A 184 0.87 7.88 -15.08
N VAL A 185 0.08 7.21 -14.25
CA VAL A 185 -1.14 6.54 -14.66
C VAL A 185 -2.36 7.12 -13.95
N GLU A 186 -3.40 7.40 -14.72
CA GLU A 186 -4.72 7.70 -14.16
C GLU A 186 -5.47 6.39 -13.90
N VAL A 187 -6.20 6.36 -12.80
CA VAL A 187 -7.00 5.21 -12.42
C VAL A 187 -8.47 5.64 -12.39
N PRO A 188 -9.32 5.07 -13.25
CA PRO A 188 -10.73 5.40 -13.24
C PRO A 188 -11.39 4.94 -11.94
N ARG A 189 -12.46 5.59 -11.52
CA ARG A 189 -13.23 5.16 -10.36
C ARG A 189 -13.70 3.71 -10.55
N GLY A 190 -13.49 2.86 -9.55
CA GLY A 190 -13.73 1.41 -9.63
C GLY A 190 -12.54 0.61 -10.17
N GLY A 191 -11.50 1.30 -10.66
CA GLY A 191 -10.24 0.67 -11.03
C GLY A 191 -9.28 0.54 -9.85
N VAL A 192 -8.29 -0.33 -10.02
CA VAL A 192 -7.21 -0.58 -9.05
C VAL A 192 -5.88 -0.56 -9.80
N ALA A 193 -4.92 0.19 -9.29
CA ALA A 193 -3.54 0.07 -9.75
C ALA A 193 -2.80 -0.97 -8.90
N PHE A 194 -2.23 -1.97 -9.55
CA PHE A 194 -1.38 -2.97 -8.91
C PHE A 194 0.07 -2.70 -9.23
N HIS A 195 0.94 -2.80 -8.23
CA HIS A 195 2.38 -2.77 -8.45
C HIS A 195 3.11 -3.78 -7.57
N HIS A 196 4.15 -4.35 -8.12
CA HIS A 196 5.06 -5.25 -7.43
C HIS A 196 5.82 -4.48 -6.35
N GLY A 197 6.06 -5.07 -5.18
CA GLY A 197 6.74 -4.41 -4.06
C GLY A 197 8.14 -3.86 -4.38
N LEU A 198 8.77 -4.37 -5.44
CA LEU A 198 10.07 -3.91 -5.95
C LEU A 198 9.97 -2.86 -7.05
N THR A 199 8.78 -2.49 -7.50
CA THR A 199 8.62 -1.45 -8.53
C THR A 199 8.93 -0.07 -7.95
N PHE A 200 9.86 0.65 -8.56
CA PHE A 200 10.12 2.04 -8.19
C PHE A 200 8.91 2.88 -8.56
N HIS A 201 8.39 3.59 -7.57
CA HIS A 201 7.21 4.42 -7.78
C HIS A 201 7.29 5.74 -7.01
N VAL A 202 6.53 6.69 -7.48
CA VAL A 202 6.45 8.08 -7.00
C VAL A 202 4.99 8.52 -7.11
N ALA A 203 4.57 9.56 -6.41
CA ALA A 203 3.25 10.14 -6.65
C ALA A 203 3.35 11.65 -6.83
N LYS A 204 2.56 12.17 -7.80
CA LYS A 204 2.48 13.63 -8.03
C LYS A 204 1.94 14.38 -6.81
N PRO A 205 2.21 15.68 -6.70
CA PRO A 205 1.51 16.53 -5.76
C PRO A 205 0.02 16.59 -6.11
N ASN A 206 -0.82 16.85 -5.11
CA ASN A 206 -2.24 17.13 -5.33
C ASN A 206 -2.45 18.62 -5.57
N ARG A 207 -2.79 18.97 -6.79
CA ARG A 207 -3.06 20.36 -7.23
C ARG A 207 -4.54 20.68 -7.30
N THR A 208 -5.40 19.72 -6.93
CA THR A 208 -6.85 19.89 -6.93
C THR A 208 -7.35 20.44 -5.60
N PRO A 209 -8.55 21.02 -5.54
CA PRO A 209 -9.16 21.46 -4.28
C PRO A 209 -9.74 20.31 -3.45
N LEU A 210 -9.69 19.08 -3.92
CA LEU A 210 -10.24 17.90 -3.25
C LEU A 210 -9.13 17.02 -2.68
N THR A 211 -9.38 16.40 -1.54
CA THR A 211 -8.50 15.37 -1.01
C THR A 211 -8.53 14.12 -1.88
N ARG A 212 -7.38 13.66 -2.36
CA ARG A 212 -7.27 12.34 -3.01
C ARG A 212 -7.33 11.26 -1.94
N ARG A 213 -8.40 10.47 -1.95
CA ARG A 213 -8.66 9.39 -1.00
C ARG A 213 -8.26 8.05 -1.61
N VAL A 214 -7.38 7.33 -0.94
CA VAL A 214 -6.92 6.02 -1.39
C VAL A 214 -6.94 5.05 -0.23
N HIS A 215 -7.36 3.81 -0.49
CA HIS A 215 -7.14 2.68 0.38
C HIS A 215 -6.23 1.68 -0.33
N THR A 216 -5.19 1.20 0.34
CA THR A 216 -4.27 0.21 -0.22
C THR A 216 -4.30 -1.06 0.59
N MET A 217 -4.18 -2.19 -0.09
CA MET A 217 -3.94 -3.49 0.51
C MET A 217 -2.60 -4.01 0.01
N ILE A 218 -1.72 -4.33 0.92
CA ILE A 218 -0.45 -4.95 0.61
C ILE A 218 -0.57 -6.45 0.85
N PHE A 219 -0.30 -7.22 -0.18
CA PHE A 219 -0.33 -8.68 -0.12
C PHE A 219 1.04 -9.27 -0.37
N PHE A 220 1.25 -10.45 0.16
CA PHE A 220 2.42 -11.29 -0.10
C PHE A 220 2.01 -12.76 -0.26
N ARG A 221 2.82 -13.54 -0.98
CA ARG A 221 2.56 -14.96 -1.18
C ARG A 221 2.56 -15.72 0.15
N ASP A 222 1.57 -16.57 0.36
CA ASP A 222 1.57 -17.50 1.50
C ASP A 222 2.82 -18.41 1.46
N GLY A 223 3.45 -18.59 2.61
CA GLY A 223 4.72 -19.30 2.74
C GLY A 223 5.98 -18.44 2.62
N CYS A 224 5.86 -17.11 2.43
CA CYS A 224 7.02 -16.22 2.58
C CYS A 224 7.53 -16.23 4.02
N THR A 225 8.84 -16.00 4.17
CA THR A 225 9.54 -16.06 5.46
C THR A 225 10.01 -14.69 5.92
N ARG A 226 10.11 -14.51 7.24
CA ARG A 226 10.67 -13.27 7.80
C ARG A 226 12.15 -13.14 7.47
N ALA A 227 12.52 -12.03 6.85
CA ALA A 227 13.93 -11.63 6.72
C ALA A 227 14.50 -11.16 8.07
N ALA A 228 15.82 -11.22 8.22
CA ALA A 228 16.48 -10.45 9.27
C ALA A 228 16.27 -8.96 9.01
N GLY A 229 16.00 -8.17 10.05
CA GLY A 229 15.76 -6.74 9.88
C GLY A 229 15.13 -6.08 11.10
N GLY A 230 14.68 -4.85 10.90
CA GLY A 230 14.08 -4.03 11.94
C GLY A 230 12.72 -4.51 12.41
N PHE A 231 12.20 -3.82 13.41
CA PHE A 231 10.86 -4.05 13.94
C PHE A 231 9.77 -3.76 12.90
N HIS A 232 8.81 -4.67 12.79
CA HIS A 232 7.56 -4.44 12.06
C HIS A 232 6.38 -5.13 12.76
N PRO A 233 5.27 -4.42 13.04
CA PRO A 233 4.16 -4.97 13.84
C PRO A 233 3.52 -6.22 13.24
N SER A 234 3.52 -6.38 11.92
CA SER A 234 2.94 -7.57 11.26
C SER A 234 3.65 -8.88 11.62
N VAL A 235 4.89 -8.84 12.10
CA VAL A 235 5.67 -10.03 12.50
C VAL A 235 6.05 -10.02 13.97
N ASP A 236 6.44 -8.87 14.54
CA ASP A 236 6.98 -8.82 15.90
C ASP A 236 5.92 -9.07 16.96
N ARG A 237 4.68 -8.58 16.78
CA ARG A 237 3.60 -8.84 17.74
C ARG A 237 3.16 -10.31 17.76
N ALA A 238 3.45 -11.06 16.72
CA ALA A 238 3.18 -12.49 16.62
C ALA A 238 4.40 -13.34 17.01
N GLY A 239 5.52 -12.73 17.40
CA GLY A 239 6.73 -13.45 17.80
C GLY A 239 7.39 -14.23 16.66
N ILE A 240 7.12 -13.88 15.40
CA ILE A 240 7.72 -14.55 14.25
C ILE A 240 9.20 -14.16 14.16
N GLU A 241 10.11 -15.11 14.25
CA GLU A 241 11.55 -14.88 14.16
C GLU A 241 12.06 -14.93 12.71
N ALA A 242 13.25 -14.37 12.48
CA ALA A 242 13.90 -14.40 11.17
C ALA A 242 14.05 -15.86 10.66
N GLY A 243 13.68 -16.09 9.42
CA GLY A 243 13.66 -17.40 8.77
C GLY A 243 12.37 -18.20 8.99
N GLN A 244 11.50 -17.81 9.91
CA GLN A 244 10.21 -18.48 10.09
C GLN A 244 9.16 -18.02 9.07
N PRO A 245 8.19 -18.89 8.72
CA PRO A 245 7.06 -18.51 7.88
C PRO A 245 6.24 -17.38 8.49
N ILE A 246 5.86 -16.40 7.68
CA ILE A 246 5.00 -15.30 8.11
C ILE A 246 3.54 -15.77 8.03
N ALA A 247 3.01 -16.26 9.15
CA ALA A 247 1.64 -16.75 9.26
C ALA A 247 1.09 -16.49 10.65
N SER A 248 0.15 -15.55 10.78
CA SER A 248 -0.48 -15.19 12.05
C SER A 248 -1.85 -14.57 11.83
N THR A 249 -2.55 -14.26 12.90
CA THR A 249 -3.79 -13.47 12.86
C THR A 249 -3.54 -12.02 12.40
N ALA A 250 -2.31 -11.52 12.53
CA ALA A 250 -1.92 -10.20 12.01
C ALA A 250 -1.68 -10.19 10.50
N THR A 251 -1.42 -11.36 9.92
CA THR A 251 -1.19 -11.57 8.49
C THR A 251 -2.09 -12.70 7.96
N PRO A 252 -3.42 -12.52 8.02
CA PRO A 252 -4.36 -13.59 7.66
C PRO A 252 -4.33 -13.87 6.17
N ILE A 253 -4.82 -15.05 5.77
CA ILE A 253 -5.06 -15.36 4.37
C ILE A 253 -6.06 -14.34 3.81
N ALA A 254 -5.68 -13.69 2.71
CA ALA A 254 -6.53 -12.77 1.97
C ALA A 254 -7.16 -13.43 0.74
N TRP A 255 -6.46 -14.41 0.14
CA TRP A 255 -6.91 -15.19 -1.01
C TRP A 255 -6.36 -16.62 -0.96
N PRO A 256 -7.13 -17.66 -1.33
CA PRO A 256 -8.59 -17.62 -1.55
C PRO A 256 -9.36 -17.62 -0.22
N ARG A 257 -10.52 -16.97 -0.20
CA ARG A 257 -11.47 -17.03 0.92
C ARG A 257 -12.90 -17.22 0.40
N ALA A 258 -13.78 -17.80 1.22
CA ALA A 258 -15.20 -17.83 0.91
C ALA A 258 -15.77 -16.41 0.91
N SER A 259 -16.76 -16.16 0.07
CA SER A 259 -17.45 -14.86 0.03
C SER A 259 -18.08 -14.57 1.40
N GLY A 260 -17.81 -13.37 1.93
CA GLY A 260 -18.30 -12.95 3.24
C GLY A 260 -17.51 -13.52 4.45
N ASP A 261 -16.54 -14.40 4.22
CA ASP A 261 -15.64 -14.85 5.26
C ASP A 261 -14.57 -13.78 5.52
N LEU A 262 -14.73 -13.03 6.59
CA LEU A 262 -13.79 -11.98 7.02
C LEU A 262 -12.95 -12.49 8.20
N PRO A 263 -11.61 -12.31 8.16
CA PRO A 263 -10.78 -12.76 9.27
C PRO A 263 -11.06 -11.94 10.54
N GLU A 264 -10.97 -12.63 11.68
CA GLU A 264 -10.96 -11.94 12.96
C GLU A 264 -9.66 -11.11 13.09
N PRO A 265 -9.75 -9.91 13.68
CA PRO A 265 -8.58 -9.08 13.90
C PRO A 265 -7.68 -9.72 14.97
N PRO A 266 -6.35 -9.47 14.88
CA PRO A 266 -5.46 -9.85 15.95
C PRO A 266 -5.78 -9.07 17.23
N PRO A 267 -5.29 -9.51 18.40
CA PRO A 267 -5.35 -8.72 19.62
C PRO A 267 -4.81 -7.30 19.37
N PRO A 268 -5.40 -6.27 20.02
CA PRO A 268 -4.93 -4.89 19.87
C PRO A 268 -3.44 -4.77 20.13
N LEU A 269 -2.77 -3.93 19.32
CA LEU A 269 -1.37 -3.61 19.58
C LEU A 269 -1.22 -2.96 20.96
N ALA A 270 -0.14 -3.29 21.67
CA ALA A 270 0.24 -2.53 22.83
C ALA A 270 0.47 -1.06 22.44
N GLU A 271 0.09 -0.13 23.30
CA GLU A 271 0.14 1.33 23.01
C GLU A 271 1.50 1.79 22.46
N ARG A 272 2.60 1.20 22.95
CA ARG A 272 3.97 1.46 22.49
C ARG A 272 4.25 1.07 21.02
N LEU A 273 3.37 0.28 20.40
CA LEU A 273 3.53 -0.20 19.02
C LEU A 273 2.61 0.53 18.04
N TRP A 274 1.78 1.45 18.53
CA TRP A 274 0.93 2.29 17.70
C TRP A 274 1.76 3.30 16.91
N GLY A 275 1.31 3.60 15.69
CA GLY A 275 1.96 4.59 14.84
C GLY A 275 3.14 4.05 14.04
N TRP A 276 3.09 2.78 13.63
CA TRP A 276 4.05 2.27 12.64
C TRP A 276 3.68 2.72 11.21
N PRO A 277 4.66 3.16 10.39
CA PRO A 277 6.01 3.46 10.83
C PRO A 277 5.95 4.53 11.94
N PRO A 278 6.72 4.35 13.01
CA PRO A 278 6.68 5.34 14.07
C PRO A 278 7.02 6.69 13.45
N PRO A 279 6.25 7.75 13.73
CA PRO A 279 6.76 9.07 13.47
C PRO A 279 8.10 9.11 14.17
N ARG A 280 9.19 9.29 13.43
CA ARG A 280 10.49 9.53 14.06
C ARG A 280 10.32 10.82 14.83
N GLN A 281 9.99 10.70 16.12
CA GLN A 281 10.10 11.81 17.03
C GLN A 281 11.55 12.25 16.92
N SER A 282 11.72 13.49 16.49
CA SER A 282 13.02 14.15 16.54
C SER A 282 13.57 13.93 17.98
N GLY A 283 14.53 13.03 18.14
CA GLY A 283 15.19 12.81 19.41
C GLY A 283 15.24 11.39 19.97
N VAL A 284 14.67 10.39 19.33
CA VAL A 284 14.88 8.99 19.77
C VAL A 284 15.75 8.29 18.73
N ARG A 285 17.01 8.04 19.11
CA ARG A 285 18.01 7.26 18.34
C ARG A 285 17.71 5.78 18.41
#